data_3c7d7e4b0c9d7874139327e649fdc512
#
_entry.id   3c7d7e4b0c9d7874139327e649fdc512
#
_cell.length_a   1.000
_cell.length_b   1.000
_cell.length_c   1.000
_cell.angle_alpha   90.00
_cell.angle_beta   90.00
_cell.angle_gamma   90.00
#
_symmetry.space_group_name_H-M   'P 1'
#
loop_
_entity.id
_entity.type
_entity.pdbx_description
1 polymer ?
#
loop_
_entity_poly.entity_id
_entity_poly.type
_entity_poly.pdbx_seq_one_letter_code
_entity_poly.pdbx_strand_id
1 'polypeptide(L)'
;VPKQIALRNPEAIAVKVAPAMTVLAKIASPLVALLDVSGRTVMRALGYEEQPESRVSDEEIRSLMAEAESAGVIESAERAMIAGVMRLGDRPVRAVMTPRREVDMVDLSASPGEIRKALLDSVHSRLPVHDGSPENILGIVQTKDLVNTFLRGQQPDMRAAVSKSRPSAGAKSAPTIPDTADALDVLDIFRDSAVHMGLVHDEYGHFEGVVTNADILEAITGAFRTEEGAPEKDAVQRADGSWLIAGSMPVDEMLETLGISPPPTRSYHTAAGFVLNNFGYLPTVGDSFVHAGVRFD
;
A
#
# COMPACT_ATOMS: atom_id res chain seq x y z
N VAL A 1 -0.11 47.19 -17.88
CA VAL A 1 -1.41 47.53 -18.49
C VAL A 1 -1.94 46.42 -19.40
N PRO A 2 -1.19 45.78 -20.35
CA PRO A 2 -1.75 44.71 -21.21
C PRO A 2 -2.21 43.49 -20.42
N LYS A 3 -1.47 43.09 -19.36
CA LYS A 3 -1.77 41.92 -18.53
C LYS A 3 -3.09 42.09 -17.75
N GLN A 4 -3.40 43.29 -17.24
CA GLN A 4 -4.64 43.55 -16.51
C GLN A 4 -5.89 43.56 -17.41
N ILE A 5 -5.74 43.99 -18.68
CA ILE A 5 -6.83 43.99 -19.66
C ILE A 5 -7.12 42.55 -20.08
N ALA A 6 -6.08 41.72 -20.25
CA ALA A 6 -6.25 40.30 -20.60
C ALA A 6 -6.96 39.47 -19.52
N LEU A 7 -6.73 39.79 -18.24
CA LEU A 7 -7.40 39.13 -17.11
C LEU A 7 -8.87 39.51 -16.93
N ARG A 8 -9.28 40.67 -17.48
CA ARG A 8 -10.67 41.15 -17.30
C ARG A 8 -11.68 40.53 -18.28
N ASN A 9 -11.23 40.09 -19.46
CA ASN A 9 -12.10 39.47 -20.45
C ASN A 9 -11.26 38.57 -21.40
N PRO A 10 -10.77 37.44 -20.91
CA PRO A 10 -9.78 36.62 -21.65
C PRO A 10 -10.33 36.06 -22.96
N GLU A 11 -11.61 35.67 -23.00
CA GLU A 11 -12.24 35.09 -24.18
C GLU A 11 -12.38 36.10 -25.36
N ALA A 12 -12.83 37.31 -25.06
CA ALA A 12 -13.02 38.36 -26.09
C ALA A 12 -11.68 38.81 -26.69
N ILE A 13 -10.59 38.79 -25.89
CA ILE A 13 -9.25 39.10 -26.38
C ILE A 13 -8.68 37.95 -27.19
N ALA A 14 -8.87 36.71 -26.72
CA ALA A 14 -8.44 35.51 -27.44
C ALA A 14 -9.06 35.45 -28.84
N VAL A 15 -10.37 35.68 -28.97
CA VAL A 15 -11.06 35.71 -30.28
C VAL A 15 -10.49 36.75 -31.25
N LYS A 16 -10.11 37.92 -30.74
CA LYS A 16 -9.54 39.00 -31.59
C LYS A 16 -8.08 38.76 -31.97
N VAL A 17 -7.31 38.11 -31.11
CA VAL A 17 -5.88 37.87 -31.33
C VAL A 17 -5.62 36.56 -32.09
N ALA A 18 -6.52 35.58 -31.95
CA ALA A 18 -6.39 34.24 -32.56
C ALA A 18 -6.09 34.26 -34.06
N PRO A 19 -6.77 35.05 -34.90
CA PRO A 19 -6.49 35.03 -36.37
C PRO A 19 -5.10 35.55 -36.68
N ALA A 20 -4.62 36.60 -36.00
CA ALA A 20 -3.28 37.14 -36.19
C ALA A 20 -2.20 36.14 -35.73
N MET A 21 -2.43 35.49 -34.60
CA MET A 21 -1.55 34.43 -34.07
C MET A 21 -1.52 33.20 -34.97
N THR A 22 -2.63 32.83 -35.57
CA THR A 22 -2.72 31.70 -36.50
C THR A 22 -1.90 31.96 -37.77
N VAL A 23 -1.94 33.18 -38.33
CA VAL A 23 -1.11 33.58 -39.47
C VAL A 23 0.37 33.57 -39.09
N LEU A 24 0.73 34.13 -37.95
CA LEU A 24 2.10 34.13 -37.46
C LEU A 24 2.62 32.70 -37.23
N ALA A 25 1.83 31.84 -36.64
CA ALA A 25 2.15 30.43 -36.45
C ALA A 25 2.36 29.68 -37.74
N LYS A 26 1.53 29.93 -38.79
CA LYS A 26 1.72 29.34 -40.11
C LYS A 26 3.01 29.82 -40.81
N ILE A 27 3.38 31.09 -40.62
CA ILE A 27 4.64 31.61 -41.18
C ILE A 27 5.86 31.04 -40.44
N ALA A 28 5.75 30.87 -39.13
CA ALA A 28 6.82 30.31 -38.32
C ALA A 28 6.93 28.77 -38.39
N SER A 29 5.87 28.07 -38.78
CA SER A 29 5.79 26.61 -38.85
C SER A 29 6.95 25.92 -39.59
N PRO A 30 7.40 26.37 -40.77
CA PRO A 30 8.50 25.70 -41.47
C PRO A 30 9.84 25.84 -40.72
N LEU A 31 10.05 26.97 -40.04
CA LEU A 31 11.26 27.19 -39.25
C LEU A 31 11.24 26.30 -37.97
N VAL A 32 10.10 26.23 -37.30
CA VAL A 32 9.90 25.34 -36.15
C VAL A 32 10.12 23.87 -36.55
N ALA A 33 9.53 23.43 -37.66
CA ALA A 33 9.71 22.07 -38.16
C ALA A 33 11.19 21.75 -38.50
N LEU A 34 11.92 22.71 -39.07
CA LEU A 34 13.35 22.56 -39.35
C LEU A 34 14.17 22.38 -38.07
N LEU A 35 13.88 23.20 -37.07
CA LEU A 35 14.53 23.11 -35.72
C LEU A 35 14.20 21.78 -35.03
N ASP A 36 12.96 21.34 -35.10
CA ASP A 36 12.50 20.08 -34.50
C ASP A 36 13.18 18.86 -35.19
N VAL A 37 13.21 18.83 -36.50
CA VAL A 37 13.93 17.77 -37.26
C VAL A 37 15.42 17.79 -36.98
N SER A 38 16.04 18.96 -36.93
CA SER A 38 17.49 19.06 -36.64
C SER A 38 17.80 18.64 -35.21
N GLY A 39 16.95 19.06 -34.23
CA GLY A 39 17.09 18.64 -32.82
C GLY A 39 16.96 17.12 -32.64
N ARG A 40 15.94 16.52 -33.25
CA ARG A 40 15.75 15.05 -33.22
C ARG A 40 16.90 14.30 -33.86
N THR A 41 17.44 14.82 -34.96
CA THR A 41 18.58 14.20 -35.64
C THR A 41 19.83 14.22 -34.77
N VAL A 42 20.11 15.35 -34.12
CA VAL A 42 21.25 15.48 -33.20
C VAL A 42 21.08 14.57 -31.97
N MET A 43 19.88 14.52 -31.39
CA MET A 43 19.61 13.65 -30.21
C MET A 43 19.78 12.17 -30.57
N ARG A 44 19.28 11.72 -31.74
CA ARG A 44 19.52 10.35 -32.22
C ARG A 44 21.00 10.06 -32.47
N ALA A 45 21.73 11.00 -33.04
CA ALA A 45 23.17 10.84 -33.25
C ALA A 45 23.99 10.74 -31.97
N LEU A 46 23.48 11.34 -30.89
CA LEU A 46 24.04 11.25 -29.53
C LEU A 46 23.55 10.02 -28.74
N GLY A 47 22.70 9.15 -29.33
CA GLY A 47 22.19 7.92 -28.69
C GLY A 47 21.05 8.14 -27.73
N TYR A 48 20.42 9.32 -27.71
CA TYR A 48 19.20 9.55 -26.96
C TYR A 48 17.99 9.06 -27.76
N GLU A 49 17.33 7.99 -27.29
CA GLU A 49 16.00 7.61 -27.78
C GLU A 49 14.95 8.57 -27.22
N GLU A 50 14.07 9.06 -28.09
CA GLU A 50 12.88 9.79 -27.68
C GLU A 50 12.03 8.86 -26.82
N GLN A 51 12.01 9.06 -25.50
CA GLN A 51 10.94 8.53 -24.67
C GLN A 51 9.65 9.22 -25.12
N PRO A 52 8.56 8.46 -25.36
CA PRO A 52 7.29 9.08 -25.75
C PRO A 52 6.87 10.09 -24.69
N GLU A 53 6.83 11.37 -25.09
CA GLU A 53 6.22 12.43 -24.30
C GLU A 53 4.75 12.08 -24.09
N SER A 54 4.41 11.61 -22.91
CA SER A 54 3.10 11.71 -22.24
C SER A 54 2.83 10.54 -21.27
N ARG A 55 3.78 10.23 -20.44
CA ARG A 55 3.39 9.55 -19.21
C ARG A 55 3.34 10.63 -18.14
N VAL A 56 2.13 11.00 -17.73
CA VAL A 56 1.92 11.75 -16.50
C VAL A 56 2.70 11.00 -15.43
N SER A 57 3.66 11.66 -14.83
CA SER A 57 4.47 11.04 -13.76
C SER A 57 3.69 11.08 -12.45
N ASP A 58 4.02 10.17 -11.52
CA ASP A 58 3.43 10.16 -10.18
C ASP A 58 3.63 11.52 -9.48
N GLU A 59 4.77 12.17 -9.71
CA GLU A 59 5.09 13.52 -9.21
C GLU A 59 4.11 14.57 -9.75
N GLU A 60 3.74 14.49 -11.02
CA GLU A 60 2.79 15.40 -11.65
C GLU A 60 1.38 15.18 -11.10
N ILE A 61 0.97 13.92 -10.88
CA ILE A 61 -0.31 13.59 -10.23
C ILE A 61 -0.34 14.16 -8.81
N ARG A 62 0.72 13.97 -8.02
CA ARG A 62 0.83 14.50 -6.65
C ARG A 62 0.77 16.04 -6.64
N SER A 63 1.42 16.70 -7.59
CA SER A 63 1.39 18.15 -7.73
C SER A 63 -0.02 18.65 -8.06
N LEU A 64 -0.72 18.00 -8.99
CA LEU A 64 -2.11 18.33 -9.33
C LEU A 64 -3.07 18.14 -8.15
N MET A 65 -2.87 17.07 -7.36
CA MET A 65 -3.66 16.86 -6.14
C MET A 65 -3.43 17.95 -5.09
N ALA A 66 -2.17 18.38 -4.91
CA ALA A 66 -1.85 19.48 -3.99
C ALA A 66 -2.45 20.82 -4.46
N GLU A 67 -2.48 21.08 -5.77
CA GLU A 67 -3.15 22.26 -6.34
C GLU A 67 -4.66 22.18 -6.14
N ALA A 68 -5.29 21.03 -6.37
CA ALA A 68 -6.72 20.82 -6.16
C ALA A 68 -7.13 20.99 -4.69
N GLU A 69 -6.30 20.52 -3.74
CA GLU A 69 -6.50 20.75 -2.30
C GLU A 69 -6.40 22.25 -1.99
N SER A 70 -5.36 22.94 -2.47
CA SER A 70 -5.17 24.38 -2.22
C SER A 70 -6.30 25.23 -2.82
N ALA A 71 -6.90 24.77 -3.92
CA ALA A 71 -8.06 25.39 -4.55
C ALA A 71 -9.40 25.04 -3.87
N GLY A 72 -9.41 24.15 -2.87
CA GLY A 72 -10.61 23.69 -2.17
C GLY A 72 -11.52 22.79 -3.00
N VAL A 73 -10.99 22.14 -4.04
CA VAL A 73 -11.71 21.19 -4.90
C VAL A 73 -11.78 19.82 -4.24
N ILE A 74 -10.74 19.43 -3.51
CA ILE A 74 -10.67 18.22 -2.71
C ILE A 74 -10.28 18.56 -1.27
N GLU A 75 -10.71 17.73 -0.32
CA GLU A 75 -10.33 17.85 1.08
C GLU A 75 -8.99 17.14 1.36
N SER A 76 -8.31 17.54 2.45
CA SER A 76 -7.04 16.91 2.86
C SER A 76 -7.18 15.41 3.10
N ALA A 77 -8.33 14.96 3.64
CA ALA A 77 -8.62 13.53 3.85
C ALA A 77 -8.78 12.78 2.51
N GLU A 78 -9.44 13.39 1.52
CA GLU A 78 -9.59 12.80 0.19
C GLU A 78 -8.24 12.67 -0.51
N ARG A 79 -7.39 13.72 -0.43
CA ARG A 79 -6.04 13.67 -0.97
C ARG A 79 -5.21 12.56 -0.32
N ALA A 80 -5.30 12.40 1.01
CA ALA A 80 -4.59 11.35 1.73
C ALA A 80 -5.02 9.93 1.27
N MET A 81 -6.32 9.71 1.08
CA MET A 81 -6.85 8.44 0.57
C MET A 81 -6.39 8.15 -0.87
N ILE A 82 -6.42 9.14 -1.76
CA ILE A 82 -5.94 8.97 -3.14
C ILE A 82 -4.44 8.60 -3.12
N ALA A 83 -3.63 9.30 -2.32
CA ALA A 83 -2.22 8.98 -2.16
C ALA A 83 -2.01 7.57 -1.58
N GLY A 84 -2.87 7.14 -0.63
CA GLY A 84 -2.88 5.78 -0.09
C GLY A 84 -3.11 4.71 -1.16
N VAL A 85 -4.10 4.91 -2.03
CA VAL A 85 -4.39 3.98 -3.15
C VAL A 85 -3.21 3.91 -4.13
N MET A 86 -2.62 5.06 -4.48
CA MET A 86 -1.44 5.07 -5.37
C MET A 86 -0.26 4.31 -4.76
N ARG A 87 0.02 4.54 -3.47
CA ARG A 87 1.08 3.79 -2.75
C ARG A 87 0.79 2.29 -2.70
N LEU A 88 -0.47 1.92 -2.49
CA LEU A 88 -0.87 0.51 -2.41
C LEU A 88 -0.62 -0.24 -3.71
N GLY A 89 -0.81 0.42 -4.87
CA GLY A 89 -0.55 -0.16 -6.19
C GLY A 89 0.91 -0.55 -6.43
N ASP A 90 1.84 0.09 -5.70
CA ASP A 90 3.28 -0.18 -5.80
C ASP A 90 3.80 -1.10 -4.68
N ARG A 91 2.93 -1.55 -3.77
CA ARG A 91 3.30 -2.37 -2.61
C ARG A 91 2.99 -3.85 -2.85
N PRO A 92 3.94 -4.77 -2.61
CA PRO A 92 3.64 -6.19 -2.55
C PRO A 92 2.82 -6.53 -1.30
N VAL A 93 2.06 -7.62 -1.35
CA VAL A 93 1.20 -8.12 -0.26
C VAL A 93 1.97 -8.26 1.04
N ARG A 94 3.22 -8.74 1.01
CA ARG A 94 4.08 -8.86 2.20
C ARG A 94 4.31 -7.55 2.96
N ALA A 95 4.08 -6.39 2.32
CA ALA A 95 4.24 -5.08 2.96
C ALA A 95 2.99 -4.62 3.71
N VAL A 96 1.85 -5.30 3.51
CA VAL A 96 0.55 -4.94 4.09
C VAL A 96 -0.12 -6.09 4.85
N MET A 97 0.39 -7.33 4.72
CA MET A 97 -0.15 -8.50 5.40
C MET A 97 0.14 -8.46 6.91
N THR A 98 -0.67 -9.16 7.69
CA THR A 98 -0.34 -9.54 9.06
C THR A 98 0.67 -10.70 9.02
N PRO A 99 1.91 -10.52 9.52
CA PRO A 99 2.93 -11.57 9.52
C PRO A 99 2.53 -12.78 10.37
N ARG A 100 2.96 -13.97 9.98
CA ARG A 100 2.66 -15.24 10.66
C ARG A 100 2.80 -15.23 12.18
N ARG A 101 3.78 -14.47 12.70
CA ARG A 101 4.05 -14.39 14.16
C ARG A 101 2.98 -13.62 14.93
N GLU A 102 2.21 -12.80 14.23
CA GLU A 102 1.16 -11.95 14.79
C GLU A 102 -0.24 -12.50 14.51
N VAL A 103 -0.34 -13.59 13.70
CA VAL A 103 -1.61 -14.21 13.35
C VAL A 103 -2.07 -15.13 14.47
N ASP A 104 -3.26 -14.87 15.02
CA ASP A 104 -3.96 -15.82 15.88
C ASP A 104 -4.37 -17.04 15.07
N MET A 105 -3.96 -18.22 15.49
CA MET A 105 -4.24 -19.49 14.82
C MET A 105 -4.77 -20.54 15.79
N VAL A 106 -5.44 -21.55 15.25
CA VAL A 106 -5.93 -22.72 16.02
C VAL A 106 -5.17 -23.96 15.63
N ASP A 107 -4.53 -24.62 16.60
CA ASP A 107 -3.85 -25.90 16.41
C ASP A 107 -4.80 -27.07 16.70
N LEU A 108 -5.08 -27.91 15.70
CA LEU A 108 -5.91 -29.10 15.86
C LEU A 108 -5.24 -30.23 16.66
N SER A 109 -3.93 -30.21 16.82
CA SER A 109 -3.18 -31.16 17.65
C SER A 109 -3.24 -30.82 19.14
N ALA A 110 -3.64 -29.59 19.49
CA ALA A 110 -3.79 -29.13 20.86
C ALA A 110 -4.99 -29.79 21.56
N SER A 111 -4.98 -29.75 22.88
CA SER A 111 -6.11 -30.27 23.66
C SER A 111 -7.39 -29.45 23.43
N PRO A 112 -8.58 -30.04 23.59
CA PRO A 112 -9.85 -29.33 23.47
C PRO A 112 -9.98 -28.10 24.37
N GLY A 113 -9.32 -28.10 25.53
CA GLY A 113 -9.27 -26.97 26.44
C GLY A 113 -8.45 -25.81 25.90
N GLU A 114 -7.30 -26.08 25.29
CA GLU A 114 -6.43 -25.09 24.64
C GLU A 114 -7.09 -24.50 23.41
N ILE A 115 -7.69 -25.34 22.57
CA ILE A 115 -8.47 -24.87 21.40
C ILE A 115 -9.58 -23.93 21.84
N ARG A 116 -10.33 -24.32 22.87
CA ARG A 116 -11.40 -23.47 23.42
C ARG A 116 -10.85 -22.15 23.94
N LYS A 117 -9.72 -22.17 24.63
CA LYS A 117 -9.08 -20.97 25.16
C LYS A 117 -8.65 -20.06 24.01
N ALA A 118 -7.94 -20.57 23.00
CA ALA A 118 -7.52 -19.80 21.83
C ALA A 118 -8.70 -19.11 21.11
N LEU A 119 -9.85 -19.81 21.02
CA LEU A 119 -11.06 -19.26 20.41
C LEU A 119 -11.76 -18.19 21.26
N LEU A 120 -11.64 -18.27 22.59
CA LEU A 120 -12.25 -17.29 23.51
C LEU A 120 -11.38 -16.05 23.69
N ASP A 121 -10.06 -16.23 23.66
CA ASP A 121 -9.09 -15.14 23.85
C ASP A 121 -8.90 -14.32 22.56
N SER A 122 -9.17 -14.92 21.39
CA SER A 122 -9.04 -14.21 20.12
C SER A 122 -10.20 -13.24 19.88
N VAL A 123 -9.87 -12.03 19.46
CA VAL A 123 -10.81 -10.97 19.06
C VAL A 123 -11.25 -11.11 17.59
N HIS A 124 -10.64 -12.03 16.84
CA HIS A 124 -10.83 -12.16 15.41
C HIS A 124 -12.02 -13.02 15.02
N SER A 125 -12.73 -12.61 13.99
CA SER A 125 -13.90 -13.36 13.45
C SER A 125 -13.53 -14.55 12.60
N ARG A 126 -12.28 -14.64 12.12
CA ARG A 126 -11.72 -15.72 11.29
C ARG A 126 -10.34 -16.05 11.78
N LEU A 127 -10.06 -17.36 11.89
CA LEU A 127 -8.79 -17.88 12.36
C LEU A 127 -8.28 -18.94 11.41
N PRO A 128 -7.02 -18.88 10.94
CA PRO A 128 -6.36 -19.98 10.29
C PRO A 128 -6.24 -21.19 11.24
N VAL A 129 -6.35 -22.37 10.68
CA VAL A 129 -6.30 -23.64 11.42
C VAL A 129 -5.16 -24.48 10.86
N HIS A 130 -4.28 -24.95 11.73
CA HIS A 130 -3.18 -25.84 11.38
C HIS A 130 -3.22 -27.14 12.19
N ASP A 131 -2.39 -28.13 11.85
CA ASP A 131 -2.29 -29.42 12.54
C ASP A 131 -0.80 -29.65 12.89
N GLY A 132 -0.44 -29.29 14.13
CA GLY A 132 0.89 -29.44 14.70
C GLY A 132 1.91 -28.39 14.21
N SER A 133 2.00 -28.12 12.92
CA SER A 133 2.91 -27.11 12.37
C SER A 133 2.17 -25.87 11.88
N PRO A 134 2.55 -24.67 12.32
CA PRO A 134 1.98 -23.40 11.82
C PRO A 134 2.17 -23.18 10.31
N GLU A 135 3.03 -23.95 9.65
CA GLU A 135 3.23 -23.90 8.20
C GLU A 135 2.19 -24.72 7.44
N ASN A 136 1.56 -25.69 8.12
CA ASN A 136 0.58 -26.58 7.50
C ASN A 136 -0.84 -26.06 7.75
N ILE A 137 -1.24 -25.00 7.05
CA ILE A 137 -2.57 -24.42 7.16
C ILE A 137 -3.59 -25.31 6.44
N LEU A 138 -4.55 -25.83 7.18
CA LEU A 138 -5.62 -26.68 6.67
C LEU A 138 -6.78 -25.87 6.09
N GLY A 139 -6.94 -24.62 6.53
CA GLY A 139 -8.01 -23.73 6.11
C GLY A 139 -8.32 -22.66 7.17
N ILE A 140 -9.48 -22.05 7.03
CA ILE A 140 -9.94 -20.98 7.92
C ILE A 140 -11.23 -21.41 8.59
N VAL A 141 -11.39 -21.10 9.87
CA VAL A 141 -12.62 -21.28 10.63
C VAL A 141 -13.24 -19.92 10.96
N GLN A 142 -14.56 -19.82 10.91
CA GLN A 142 -15.27 -18.63 11.38
C GLN A 142 -15.70 -18.84 12.84
N THR A 143 -15.30 -17.96 13.72
CA THR A 143 -15.60 -18.03 15.17
C THR A 143 -17.11 -18.12 15.43
N LYS A 144 -17.94 -17.42 14.64
CA LYS A 144 -19.41 -17.48 14.76
C LYS A 144 -20.00 -18.88 14.56
N ASP A 145 -19.41 -19.71 13.67
CA ASP A 145 -19.91 -21.04 13.38
C ASP A 145 -19.64 -21.99 14.55
N LEU A 146 -18.58 -21.72 15.30
CA LEU A 146 -18.20 -22.46 16.50
C LEU A 146 -19.04 -22.07 17.71
N VAL A 147 -19.33 -20.77 17.86
CA VAL A 147 -20.16 -20.25 18.97
C VAL A 147 -21.51 -20.96 19.00
N ASN A 148 -22.18 -21.15 17.87
CA ASN A 148 -23.45 -21.84 17.79
C ASN A 148 -23.37 -23.30 18.28
N THR A 149 -22.26 -23.98 18.06
CA THR A 149 -22.03 -25.35 18.50
C THR A 149 -21.77 -25.40 20.01
N PHE A 150 -20.98 -24.44 20.53
CA PHE A 150 -20.77 -24.30 21.99
C PHE A 150 -22.04 -23.96 22.74
N LEU A 151 -22.89 -23.06 22.22
CA LEU A 151 -24.17 -22.70 22.84
C LEU A 151 -25.14 -23.89 22.92
N ARG A 152 -25.01 -24.88 22.04
CA ARG A 152 -25.77 -26.13 22.07
C ARG A 152 -25.19 -27.17 23.05
N GLY A 153 -24.11 -26.83 23.75
CA GLY A 153 -23.42 -27.75 24.67
C GLY A 153 -22.62 -28.85 23.95
N GLN A 154 -22.40 -28.71 22.66
CA GLN A 154 -21.64 -29.66 21.85
C GLN A 154 -20.20 -29.19 21.69
N GLN A 155 -19.25 -30.11 21.67
CA GLN A 155 -17.88 -29.80 21.25
C GLN A 155 -17.85 -29.63 19.72
N PRO A 156 -17.32 -28.53 19.18
CA PRO A 156 -17.23 -28.37 17.74
C PRO A 156 -16.22 -29.35 17.15
N ASP A 157 -16.63 -30.06 16.13
CA ASP A 157 -15.71 -30.79 15.28
C ASP A 157 -14.97 -29.79 14.38
N MET A 158 -13.77 -29.40 14.83
CA MET A 158 -12.94 -28.41 14.13
C MET A 158 -12.56 -28.87 12.71
N ARG A 159 -12.29 -30.17 12.52
CA ARG A 159 -11.99 -30.70 11.19
C ARG A 159 -13.19 -30.61 10.24
N ALA A 160 -14.39 -30.84 10.76
CA ALA A 160 -15.63 -30.65 10.02
C ALA A 160 -15.94 -29.15 9.78
N ALA A 161 -15.61 -28.28 10.73
CA ALA A 161 -15.76 -26.84 10.57
C ALA A 161 -14.84 -26.27 9.47
N VAL A 162 -13.58 -26.69 9.46
CA VAL A 162 -12.62 -26.35 8.38
C VAL A 162 -13.10 -26.95 7.04
N SER A 163 -13.62 -28.18 7.04
CA SER A 163 -14.13 -28.83 5.81
C SER A 163 -15.40 -28.15 5.29
N LYS A 164 -16.25 -27.60 6.17
CA LYS A 164 -17.42 -26.79 5.78
C LYS A 164 -17.04 -25.42 5.21
N SER A 165 -15.90 -24.87 5.65
CA SER A 165 -15.27 -23.68 5.09
C SER A 165 -14.53 -23.99 3.78
N ARG A 166 -14.27 -25.28 3.48
CA ARG A 166 -13.93 -25.75 2.15
C ARG A 166 -15.22 -26.06 1.41
N PRO A 167 -15.56 -25.31 0.38
CA PRO A 167 -16.82 -25.53 -0.30
C PRO A 167 -16.85 -26.86 -1.02
N SER A 168 -17.94 -27.62 -0.83
CA SER A 168 -18.36 -28.61 -1.81
C SER A 168 -18.47 -27.93 -3.16
N ALA A 169 -17.82 -28.49 -4.17
CA ALA A 169 -17.88 -28.15 -5.61
C ALA A 169 -18.53 -26.79 -5.93
N GLY A 170 -17.77 -25.71 -5.91
CA GLY A 170 -18.20 -24.41 -6.39
C GLY A 170 -18.03 -23.20 -5.46
N ALA A 171 -17.82 -23.38 -4.17
CA ALA A 171 -17.50 -22.29 -3.27
C ALA A 171 -15.99 -22.30 -2.94
N LYS A 172 -15.33 -21.18 -3.05
CA LYS A 172 -13.86 -21.08 -2.97
C LYS A 172 -13.39 -21.19 -1.51
N SER A 173 -12.36 -22.00 -1.27
CA SER A 173 -11.54 -21.95 -0.05
C SER A 173 -10.91 -20.56 0.08
N ALA A 174 -10.34 -20.24 1.26
CA ALA A 174 -9.51 -19.06 1.39
C ALA A 174 -8.50 -18.99 0.24
N PRO A 175 -8.39 -17.84 -0.45
CA PRO A 175 -7.44 -17.71 -1.55
C PRO A 175 -6.01 -17.81 -1.03
N THR A 176 -5.16 -18.51 -1.78
CA THR A 176 -3.71 -18.49 -1.58
C THR A 176 -3.14 -17.39 -2.42
N ILE A 177 -2.35 -16.51 -1.81
CA ILE A 177 -1.81 -15.30 -2.42
C ILE A 177 -0.29 -15.33 -2.29
N PRO A 178 0.46 -15.15 -3.39
CA PRO A 178 1.91 -14.97 -3.31
C PRO A 178 2.26 -13.70 -2.52
N ASP A 179 3.30 -13.74 -1.70
CA ASP A 179 3.77 -12.60 -0.92
C ASP A 179 4.24 -11.42 -1.80
N THR A 180 4.65 -11.73 -3.04
CA THR A 180 5.09 -10.77 -4.07
C THR A 180 3.96 -10.20 -4.92
N ALA A 181 2.72 -10.67 -4.77
CA ALA A 181 1.57 -10.13 -5.51
C ALA A 181 1.34 -8.67 -5.15
N ASP A 182 0.81 -7.88 -6.09
CA ASP A 182 0.44 -6.50 -5.82
C ASP A 182 -0.71 -6.44 -4.82
N ALA A 183 -0.56 -5.62 -3.78
CA ALA A 183 -1.54 -5.54 -2.70
C ALA A 183 -2.92 -5.06 -3.20
N LEU A 184 -2.96 -4.25 -4.25
CA LEU A 184 -4.21 -3.78 -4.85
C LEU A 184 -4.96 -4.92 -5.55
N ASP A 185 -4.25 -5.88 -6.18
CA ASP A 185 -4.85 -7.02 -6.87
C ASP A 185 -5.57 -7.98 -5.90
N VAL A 186 -5.23 -7.93 -4.61
CA VAL A 186 -5.92 -8.71 -3.57
C VAL A 186 -7.41 -8.37 -3.51
N LEU A 187 -7.78 -7.11 -3.80
CA LEU A 187 -9.19 -6.71 -3.83
C LEU A 187 -9.98 -7.45 -4.92
N ASP A 188 -9.37 -7.67 -6.07
CA ASP A 188 -10.01 -8.43 -7.16
C ASP A 188 -10.13 -9.91 -6.79
N ILE A 189 -9.11 -10.47 -6.13
CA ILE A 189 -9.16 -11.84 -5.59
C ILE A 189 -10.29 -11.97 -4.57
N PHE A 190 -10.44 -11.00 -3.68
CA PHE A 190 -11.50 -11.03 -2.65
C PHE A 190 -12.89 -10.77 -3.22
N ARG A 191 -13.03 -10.00 -4.28
CA ARG A 191 -14.32 -9.78 -4.97
C ARG A 191 -14.90 -11.09 -5.48
N ASP A 192 -14.03 -11.99 -5.93
CA ASP A 192 -14.40 -13.30 -6.43
C ASP A 192 -14.44 -14.38 -5.35
N SER A 193 -14.02 -14.09 -4.11
CA SER A 193 -13.95 -15.04 -3.01
C SER A 193 -15.09 -14.87 -2.01
N ALA A 194 -15.64 -15.97 -1.51
CA ALA A 194 -16.58 -15.95 -0.39
C ALA A 194 -15.88 -15.67 0.96
N VAL A 195 -14.57 -15.84 1.02
CA VAL A 195 -13.74 -15.65 2.22
C VAL A 195 -12.81 -14.47 1.97
N HIS A 196 -13.01 -13.37 2.70
CA HIS A 196 -12.21 -12.15 2.59
C HIS A 196 -11.02 -12.19 3.56
N MET A 197 -10.26 -13.27 3.49
CA MET A 197 -8.98 -13.49 4.15
C MET A 197 -8.15 -14.37 3.23
N GLY A 198 -7.00 -13.89 2.81
CA GLY A 198 -6.04 -14.60 1.99
C GLY A 198 -4.93 -15.20 2.84
N LEU A 199 -4.50 -16.40 2.49
CA LEU A 199 -3.33 -17.06 3.06
C LEU A 199 -2.11 -16.70 2.19
N VAL A 200 -1.15 -15.98 2.76
CA VAL A 200 0.02 -15.50 2.05
C VAL A 200 1.14 -16.53 2.16
N HIS A 201 1.75 -16.86 1.01
CA HIS A 201 2.83 -17.84 0.92
C HIS A 201 3.99 -17.27 0.11
N ASP A 202 5.22 -17.70 0.48
CA ASP A 202 6.42 -17.43 -0.29
C ASP A 202 6.50 -18.30 -1.57
N GLU A 203 7.58 -18.15 -2.34
CA GLU A 203 7.86 -18.92 -3.55
C GLU A 203 8.16 -20.41 -3.31
N TYR A 204 8.41 -20.79 -2.07
CA TYR A 204 8.64 -22.17 -1.64
C TYR A 204 7.39 -22.84 -1.08
N GLY A 205 6.31 -22.06 -0.92
CA GLY A 205 5.04 -22.51 -0.37
C GLY A 205 4.96 -22.46 1.16
N HIS A 206 5.90 -21.76 1.84
CA HIS A 206 5.80 -21.54 3.28
C HIS A 206 4.76 -20.49 3.59
N PHE A 207 4.00 -20.71 4.64
CA PHE A 207 3.00 -19.73 5.12
C PHE A 207 3.69 -18.55 5.78
N GLU A 208 3.53 -17.36 5.21
CA GLU A 208 4.14 -16.10 5.66
C GLU A 208 3.18 -15.24 6.49
N GLY A 209 1.87 -15.38 6.29
CA GLY A 209 0.89 -14.59 7.02
C GLY A 209 -0.49 -14.59 6.38
N VAL A 210 -1.32 -13.66 6.80
CA VAL A 210 -2.66 -13.45 6.25
C VAL A 210 -2.82 -12.01 5.78
N VAL A 211 -3.68 -11.84 4.78
CA VAL A 211 -4.13 -10.51 4.36
C VAL A 211 -5.66 -10.50 4.33
N THR A 212 -6.26 -9.40 4.79
CA THR A 212 -7.71 -9.21 4.85
C THR A 212 -8.12 -7.90 4.17
N ASN A 213 -9.43 -7.70 3.97
CA ASN A 213 -9.95 -6.41 3.49
C ASN A 213 -9.61 -5.27 4.46
N ALA A 214 -9.53 -5.56 5.77
CA ALA A 214 -9.18 -4.57 6.78
C ALA A 214 -7.75 -4.07 6.58
N ASP A 215 -6.78 -4.96 6.34
CA ASP A 215 -5.39 -4.61 6.11
C ASP A 215 -5.23 -3.72 4.85
N ILE A 216 -5.94 -4.07 3.77
CA ILE A 216 -5.97 -3.26 2.54
C ILE A 216 -6.58 -1.87 2.79
N LEU A 217 -7.71 -1.82 3.52
CA LEU A 217 -8.35 -0.55 3.83
C LEU A 217 -7.48 0.31 4.75
N GLU A 218 -6.83 -0.29 5.74
CA GLU A 218 -5.89 0.39 6.63
C GLU A 218 -4.68 0.95 5.87
N ALA A 219 -4.14 0.21 4.90
CA ALA A 219 -3.06 0.68 4.04
C ALA A 219 -3.45 1.90 3.16
N ILE A 220 -4.75 2.08 2.87
CA ILE A 220 -5.27 3.23 2.11
C ILE A 220 -5.54 4.42 3.02
N THR A 221 -6.23 4.20 4.15
CA THR A 221 -6.80 5.26 4.99
C THR A 221 -5.96 5.59 6.22
N GLY A 222 -4.93 4.79 6.51
CA GLY A 222 -4.19 4.81 7.77
C GLY A 222 -4.88 4.01 8.88
N ALA A 223 -4.19 3.85 10.00
CA ALA A 223 -4.62 3.01 11.10
C ALA A 223 -5.97 3.43 11.69
N PHE A 224 -6.86 2.45 11.88
CA PHE A 224 -8.15 2.66 12.52
C PHE A 224 -8.00 2.64 14.04
N ARG A 225 -8.88 3.37 14.72
CA ARG A 225 -9.04 3.23 16.17
C ARG A 225 -9.61 1.85 16.48
N THR A 226 -8.89 1.09 17.29
CA THR A 226 -9.42 -0.16 17.86
C THR A 226 -10.21 0.12 19.15
N GLU A 227 -11.00 -0.83 19.63
CA GLU A 227 -11.70 -0.72 20.93
C GLU A 227 -10.71 -0.58 22.10
N GLU A 228 -9.46 -0.95 21.94
CA GLU A 228 -8.38 -0.87 22.92
C GLU A 228 -7.77 0.53 23.06
N GLY A 229 -8.12 1.48 22.20
CA GLY A 229 -7.67 2.88 22.28
C GLY A 229 -7.34 3.52 20.93
N ALA A 230 -6.76 4.72 21.01
CA ALA A 230 -6.24 5.36 19.81
C ALA A 230 -4.99 4.60 19.33
N PRO A 231 -4.85 4.33 18.01
CA PRO A 231 -3.65 3.71 17.49
C PRO A 231 -2.41 4.51 17.91
N GLU A 232 -1.35 3.81 18.26
CA GLU A 232 -0.06 4.47 18.46
C GLU A 232 0.32 5.16 17.16
N LYS A 233 0.80 6.40 17.28
CA LYS A 233 1.24 7.12 16.08
C LYS A 233 2.54 6.53 15.59
N ASP A 234 2.59 6.13 14.34
CA ASP A 234 3.80 5.59 13.71
C ASP A 234 4.94 6.61 13.65
N ALA A 235 4.63 7.90 13.65
CA ALA A 235 5.60 8.98 13.73
C ALA A 235 5.15 10.09 14.68
N VAL A 236 6.06 10.54 15.56
CA VAL A 236 5.82 11.63 16.50
C VAL A 236 6.99 12.60 16.43
N GLN A 237 6.68 13.86 16.12
CA GLN A 237 7.68 14.92 16.15
C GLN A 237 7.87 15.41 17.59
N ARG A 238 9.12 15.44 18.04
CA ARG A 238 9.52 15.96 19.35
C ARG A 238 9.65 17.48 19.32
N ALA A 239 9.70 18.08 20.51
CA ALA A 239 9.83 19.53 20.67
C ALA A 239 11.16 20.09 20.11
N ASP A 240 12.19 19.26 20.00
CA ASP A 240 13.50 19.60 19.43
C ASP A 240 13.54 19.50 17.88
N GLY A 241 12.41 19.10 17.27
CA GLY A 241 12.29 18.91 15.82
C GLY A 241 12.67 17.52 15.32
N SER A 242 13.20 16.65 16.18
CA SER A 242 13.49 15.24 15.84
C SER A 242 12.19 14.44 15.74
N TRP A 243 12.25 13.30 15.03
CA TRP A 243 11.15 12.37 14.87
C TRP A 243 11.40 11.07 15.61
N LEU A 244 10.40 10.60 16.33
CA LEU A 244 10.33 9.23 16.82
C LEU A 244 9.46 8.45 15.85
N ILE A 245 10.01 7.40 15.25
CA ILE A 245 9.35 6.64 14.19
C ILE A 245 9.28 5.18 14.62
N ALA A 246 8.10 4.57 14.48
CA ALA A 246 7.91 3.15 14.72
C ALA A 246 8.69 2.33 13.69
N GLY A 247 9.37 1.27 14.11
CA GLY A 247 10.12 0.40 13.21
C GLY A 247 9.23 -0.35 12.21
N SER A 248 7.96 -0.57 12.55
CA SER A 248 6.91 -1.15 11.70
C SER A 248 6.38 -0.21 10.64
N MET A 249 6.56 1.11 10.82
CA MET A 249 6.07 2.13 9.87
C MET A 249 6.52 1.81 8.44
N PRO A 250 5.60 1.85 7.45
CA PRO A 250 5.97 1.71 6.05
C PRO A 250 7.06 2.69 5.64
N VAL A 251 8.10 2.19 4.96
CA VAL A 251 9.28 3.00 4.62
C VAL A 251 8.98 4.19 3.72
N ASP A 252 8.03 4.07 2.82
CA ASP A 252 7.59 5.16 1.95
C ASP A 252 6.91 6.29 2.74
N GLU A 253 6.13 5.98 3.77
CA GLU A 253 5.54 6.98 4.68
C GLU A 253 6.60 7.65 5.57
N MET A 254 7.59 6.87 6.05
CA MET A 254 8.73 7.41 6.77
C MET A 254 9.53 8.39 5.89
N LEU A 255 9.86 7.99 4.66
CA LEU A 255 10.62 8.83 3.73
C LEU A 255 9.86 10.10 3.37
N GLU A 256 8.55 10.02 3.13
CA GLU A 256 7.68 11.18 2.90
C GLU A 256 7.67 12.12 4.12
N THR A 257 7.52 11.57 5.33
CA THR A 257 7.54 12.34 6.60
C THR A 257 8.86 13.08 6.79
N LEU A 258 9.97 12.46 6.40
CA LEU A 258 11.32 13.03 6.53
C LEU A 258 11.74 13.90 5.32
N GLY A 259 10.92 13.97 4.26
CA GLY A 259 11.22 14.69 3.03
C GLY A 259 12.37 14.06 2.21
N ILE A 260 12.57 12.76 2.31
CA ILE A 260 13.62 12.01 1.62
C ILE A 260 13.03 11.34 0.38
N SER A 261 13.67 11.50 -0.77
CA SER A 261 13.25 10.80 -2.01
C SER A 261 13.49 9.30 -1.89
N PRO A 262 12.51 8.44 -2.26
CA PRO A 262 12.68 7.00 -2.23
C PRO A 262 13.71 6.53 -3.23
N PRO A 263 14.52 5.50 -2.90
CA PRO A 263 15.43 4.87 -3.87
C PRO A 263 14.62 4.13 -4.95
N PRO A 264 15.14 4.04 -6.19
CA PRO A 264 14.42 3.44 -7.32
C PRO A 264 14.15 1.94 -7.14
N THR A 265 14.96 1.25 -6.35
CA THR A 265 14.80 -0.17 -6.02
C THR A 265 15.14 -0.40 -4.56
N ARG A 266 14.36 -1.23 -3.87
CA ARG A 266 14.58 -1.58 -2.46
C ARG A 266 14.08 -2.99 -2.17
N SER A 267 14.75 -3.67 -1.21
CA SER A 267 14.37 -5.00 -0.72
C SER A 267 13.65 -4.97 0.64
N TYR A 268 13.39 -3.80 1.18
CA TYR A 268 12.77 -3.57 2.49
C TYR A 268 11.50 -2.71 2.35
N HIS A 269 10.55 -2.90 3.26
CA HIS A 269 9.24 -2.25 3.23
C HIS A 269 8.91 -1.46 4.50
N THR A 270 9.73 -1.56 5.57
CA THR A 270 9.52 -0.89 6.86
C THR A 270 10.68 0.02 7.23
N ALA A 271 10.45 0.95 8.16
CA ALA A 271 11.47 1.81 8.73
C ALA A 271 12.63 0.99 9.35
N ALA A 272 12.32 -0.07 10.10
CA ALA A 272 13.34 -0.98 10.65
C ALA A 272 14.14 -1.65 9.53
N GLY A 273 13.49 -2.10 8.46
CA GLY A 273 14.15 -2.69 7.29
C GLY A 273 15.10 -1.71 6.61
N PHE A 274 14.71 -0.44 6.48
CA PHE A 274 15.57 0.64 5.98
C PHE A 274 16.81 0.82 6.84
N VAL A 275 16.64 0.88 8.17
CA VAL A 275 17.74 1.02 9.14
C VAL A 275 18.69 -0.16 9.04
N LEU A 276 18.17 -1.39 9.06
CA LEU A 276 18.98 -2.60 8.95
C LEU A 276 19.75 -2.69 7.63
N ASN A 277 19.11 -2.28 6.52
CA ASN A 277 19.77 -2.26 5.22
C ASN A 277 20.93 -1.26 5.15
N ASN A 278 20.79 -0.09 5.81
CA ASN A 278 21.86 0.91 5.85
C ASN A 278 23.02 0.51 6.78
N PHE A 279 22.75 -0.16 7.91
CA PHE A 279 23.79 -0.68 8.78
C PHE A 279 24.47 -1.92 8.22
N GLY A 280 23.74 -2.82 7.54
CA GLY A 280 24.24 -4.12 7.10
C GLY A 280 24.44 -5.14 8.24
N TYR A 281 24.13 -4.78 9.46
CA TYR A 281 24.14 -5.61 10.66
C TYR A 281 23.04 -5.20 11.63
N LEU A 282 22.78 -5.99 12.67
CA LEU A 282 21.81 -5.62 13.72
C LEU A 282 22.41 -4.53 14.61
N PRO A 283 21.87 -3.30 14.58
CA PRO A 283 22.44 -2.19 15.34
C PRO A 283 22.29 -2.38 16.86
N THR A 284 23.18 -1.77 17.60
CA THR A 284 23.16 -1.71 19.06
C THR A 284 22.88 -0.28 19.53
N VAL A 285 22.53 -0.15 20.82
CA VAL A 285 22.24 1.16 21.42
C VAL A 285 23.47 2.08 21.29
N GLY A 286 23.29 3.22 20.64
CA GLY A 286 24.32 4.21 20.37
C GLY A 286 24.86 4.20 18.94
N ASP A 287 24.51 3.19 18.14
CA ASP A 287 24.81 3.21 16.70
C ASP A 287 23.99 4.29 16.00
N SER A 288 24.59 4.94 15.02
CA SER A 288 23.90 5.94 14.22
C SER A 288 24.47 6.01 12.80
N PHE A 289 23.66 6.44 11.84
CA PHE A 289 24.12 6.73 10.48
C PHE A 289 23.44 7.99 9.93
N VAL A 290 23.96 8.52 8.83
CA VAL A 290 23.39 9.68 8.13
C VAL A 290 22.97 9.25 6.73
N HIS A 291 21.72 9.52 6.36
CA HIS A 291 21.19 9.28 5.01
C HIS A 291 20.44 10.52 4.53
N ALA A 292 20.76 10.99 3.32
CA ALA A 292 20.14 12.20 2.72
C ALA A 292 20.13 13.42 3.64
N GLY A 293 21.16 13.60 4.48
CA GLY A 293 21.27 14.72 5.43
C GLY A 293 20.47 14.56 6.73
N VAL A 294 19.74 13.46 6.89
CA VAL A 294 19.02 13.11 8.13
C VAL A 294 19.83 12.09 8.92
N ARG A 295 19.98 12.31 10.22
CA ARG A 295 20.65 11.39 11.13
C ARG A 295 19.62 10.45 11.76
N PHE A 296 19.97 9.16 11.75
CA PHE A 296 19.21 8.06 12.38
C PHE A 296 20.01 7.53 13.55
N ASP A 297 19.39 7.48 14.74
CA ASP A 297 19.96 7.03 16.02
C ASP A 297 19.19 5.85 16.58
#